data_25bffc37177385fe95800868c9dd96e9
#
_entry.id   25bffc37177385fe95800868c9dd96e9
#
_cell.length_a   1.000
_cell.length_b   1.000
_cell.length_c   1.000
_cell.angle_alpha   90.00
_cell.angle_beta   90.00
_cell.angle_gamma   90.00
#
_symmetry.space_group_name_H-M   'P 1'
#
loop_
_entity.id
_entity.type
_entity.pdbx_description
1 polymer ?
#
loop_
_entity_poly.entity_id
_entity_poly.type
_entity_poly.pdbx_seq_one_letter_code
_entity_poly.pdbx_strand_id
1 'polypeptide(L)'
;MGGVPVDGVGAGASGVVDVVLWVDVEATGVDADCERLLEVAGVVTDMSGRTLGLEPFSRVVDLGGTVEAERVVDGLRGRVAVMHARSGLSESVRRAGGSGMVAGLVDMEMCAWLEECADAFVGLHGGESYRVWLGGNSVHADRGFVKRFLPCVYASLDHRVLDASSVARFLRAGGVNVAWVADSPAAHRALPDVLGCVRQYREMLRAVSELGV
;
A
#
# COMPACT_ATOMS: atom_id res chain seq x y z
N MET A 1 41.08 8.55 4.37
CA MET A 1 39.91 7.70 4.22
C MET A 1 38.73 8.51 4.74
N GLY A 2 38.12 9.29 3.84
CA GLY A 2 37.00 10.15 4.16
C GLY A 2 35.70 9.43 3.77
N GLY A 3 34.89 9.11 4.80
CA GLY A 3 33.53 8.66 4.56
C GLY A 3 32.75 9.80 3.92
N VAL A 4 32.17 9.55 2.77
CA VAL A 4 31.22 10.45 2.15
C VAL A 4 29.95 10.40 3.00
N PRO A 5 29.46 11.54 3.54
CA PRO A 5 28.18 11.55 4.22
C PRO A 5 27.11 11.24 3.18
N VAL A 6 26.26 10.25 3.45
CA VAL A 6 25.01 10.03 2.73
C VAL A 6 23.97 11.09 3.17
N ASP A 7 24.33 12.34 2.93
CA ASP A 7 23.44 13.47 3.06
C ASP A 7 22.66 13.62 1.76
N GLY A 8 21.35 13.40 1.80
CA GLY A 8 20.51 13.98 0.78
C GLY A 8 19.64 13.04 -0.06
N VAL A 9 18.77 12.25 0.55
CA VAL A 9 17.46 12.01 -0.04
C VAL A 9 16.46 12.94 0.69
N GLY A 10 16.82 14.20 0.68
CA GLY A 10 15.99 15.30 1.12
C GLY A 10 15.41 16.03 -0.11
N ALA A 11 14.51 16.95 0.10
CA ALA A 11 13.81 17.73 -0.91
C ALA A 11 14.65 17.92 -2.16
N GLY A 12 14.14 17.49 -3.32
CA GLY A 12 14.70 17.86 -4.61
C GLY A 12 14.81 19.38 -4.68
N ALA A 13 15.65 19.95 -5.57
CA ALA A 13 15.93 21.39 -5.74
C ALA A 13 14.67 22.28 -5.94
N SER A 14 13.46 21.75 -5.80
CA SER A 14 12.15 22.40 -5.97
C SER A 14 11.34 22.57 -4.68
N GLY A 15 11.87 22.23 -3.49
CA GLY A 15 11.06 22.27 -2.25
C GLY A 15 9.94 21.21 -2.16
N VAL A 16 9.84 20.30 -3.13
CA VAL A 16 8.85 19.23 -3.17
C VAL A 16 9.41 17.97 -2.49
N VAL A 17 8.69 17.46 -1.51
CA VAL A 17 9.03 16.21 -0.79
C VAL A 17 8.34 15.03 -1.48
N ASP A 18 9.11 14.05 -1.92
CA ASP A 18 8.55 12.80 -2.45
C ASP A 18 8.23 11.84 -1.29
N VAL A 19 6.98 11.39 -1.24
CA VAL A 19 6.50 10.35 -0.32
C VAL A 19 5.90 9.19 -1.10
N VAL A 20 5.91 8.01 -0.50
CA VAL A 20 5.32 6.79 -1.10
C VAL A 20 4.14 6.36 -0.25
N LEU A 21 2.97 6.33 -0.86
CA LEU A 21 1.80 5.63 -0.34
C LEU A 21 1.87 4.16 -0.79
N TRP A 22 2.31 3.30 0.09
CA TRP A 22 2.23 1.85 -0.10
C TRP A 22 0.81 1.39 0.14
N VAL A 23 0.23 0.69 -0.84
CA VAL A 23 -1.15 0.19 -0.78
C VAL A 23 -1.17 -1.30 -1.08
N ASP A 24 -2.05 -2.00 -0.39
CA ASP A 24 -2.48 -3.34 -0.72
C ASP A 24 -4.00 -3.40 -0.59
N VAL A 25 -4.66 -4.10 -1.51
CA VAL A 25 -6.11 -4.30 -1.50
C VAL A 25 -6.48 -5.76 -1.55
N GLU A 26 -7.52 -6.13 -0.81
CA GLU A 26 -8.19 -7.41 -0.94
C GLU A 26 -9.53 -7.21 -1.65
N ALA A 27 -9.81 -8.07 -2.61
CA ALA A 27 -10.98 -7.94 -3.45
C ALA A 27 -11.62 -9.30 -3.76
N THR A 28 -12.80 -9.31 -4.37
CA THR A 28 -13.48 -10.54 -4.81
C THR A 28 -12.80 -11.22 -6.00
N GLY A 29 -11.85 -10.55 -6.63
CA GLY A 29 -11.03 -11.04 -7.75
C GLY A 29 -10.00 -10.00 -8.19
N VAL A 30 -9.44 -10.14 -9.38
CA VAL A 30 -8.30 -9.34 -9.86
C VAL A 30 -8.69 -8.18 -10.80
N ASP A 31 -9.88 -8.19 -11.34
CA ASP A 31 -10.35 -7.20 -12.32
C ASP A 31 -11.19 -6.12 -11.62
N ALA A 32 -10.60 -4.95 -11.41
CA ALA A 32 -11.28 -3.85 -10.73
C ALA A 32 -12.59 -3.42 -11.42
N ASP A 33 -12.77 -3.67 -12.71
CA ASP A 33 -13.99 -3.29 -13.43
C ASP A 33 -15.20 -4.20 -13.12
N CYS A 34 -14.95 -5.43 -12.69
CA CYS A 34 -15.96 -6.43 -12.40
C CYS A 34 -16.10 -6.76 -10.91
N GLU A 35 -15.02 -6.59 -10.16
CA GLU A 35 -14.86 -7.09 -8.80
C GLU A 35 -15.13 -6.01 -7.74
N ARG A 36 -15.25 -6.44 -6.49
CA ARG A 36 -15.57 -5.58 -5.35
C ARG A 36 -14.34 -5.44 -4.44
N LEU A 37 -14.09 -4.23 -3.95
CA LEU A 37 -13.11 -3.97 -2.89
C LEU A 37 -13.66 -4.49 -1.56
N LEU A 38 -12.87 -5.30 -0.84
CA LEU A 38 -13.23 -5.89 0.45
C LEU A 38 -12.44 -5.27 1.61
N GLU A 39 -11.15 -5.04 1.41
CA GLU A 39 -10.25 -4.44 2.39
C GLU A 39 -9.21 -3.59 1.68
N VAL A 40 -8.78 -2.52 2.32
CA VAL A 40 -7.65 -1.70 1.89
C VAL A 40 -6.77 -1.35 3.08
N ALA A 41 -5.46 -1.36 2.87
CA ALA A 41 -4.50 -0.83 3.82
C ALA A 41 -3.47 0.07 3.14
N GLY A 42 -2.94 1.02 3.90
CA GLY A 42 -1.92 1.94 3.45
C GLY A 42 -0.87 2.25 4.50
N VAL A 43 0.35 2.46 4.04
CA VAL A 43 1.49 2.95 4.84
C VAL A 43 2.16 4.07 4.06
N VAL A 44 2.45 5.20 4.71
CA VAL A 44 3.21 6.29 4.07
C VAL A 44 4.65 6.27 4.55
N THR A 45 5.58 6.38 3.61
CA THR A 45 7.03 6.48 3.89
C THR A 45 7.67 7.59 3.05
N ASP A 46 8.86 8.03 3.46
CA ASP A 46 9.76 8.72 2.53
C ASP A 46 10.35 7.73 1.49
N MET A 47 11.14 8.24 0.55
CA MET A 47 11.80 7.42 -0.48
C MET A 47 12.85 6.44 0.10
N SER A 48 13.28 6.61 1.33
CA SER A 48 14.15 5.65 2.04
C SER A 48 13.37 4.52 2.72
N GLY A 49 12.04 4.54 2.63
CA GLY A 49 11.17 3.58 3.28
C GLY A 49 10.95 3.85 4.77
N ARG A 50 11.35 5.02 5.29
CA ARG A 50 11.15 5.38 6.70
C ARG A 50 9.72 5.88 6.93
N THR A 51 9.07 5.37 7.96
CA THR A 51 7.80 5.88 8.49
C THR A 51 8.09 6.92 9.59
N LEU A 52 7.14 7.83 9.86
CA LEU A 52 7.22 8.79 10.96
C LEU A 52 6.57 8.29 12.27
N GLY A 53 6.29 6.99 12.36
CA GLY A 53 5.57 6.43 13.49
C GLY A 53 4.07 6.72 13.47
N LEU A 54 3.55 7.22 12.35
CA LEU A 54 2.12 7.35 12.12
C LEU A 54 1.50 5.96 11.96
N GLU A 55 0.30 5.79 12.53
CA GLU A 55 -0.41 4.53 12.43
C GLU A 55 -0.78 4.22 10.97
N PRO A 56 -0.59 2.97 10.50
CA PRO A 56 -1.05 2.56 9.19
C PRO A 56 -2.56 2.70 9.04
N PHE A 57 -3.01 3.02 7.83
CA PHE A 57 -4.42 2.97 7.50
C PHE A 57 -4.85 1.52 7.23
N SER A 58 -6.02 1.10 7.73
CA SER A 58 -6.61 -0.20 7.39
C SER A 58 -8.11 -0.18 7.60
N ARG A 59 -8.87 -0.57 6.58
CA ARG A 59 -10.34 -0.66 6.64
C ARG A 59 -10.87 -1.86 5.87
N VAL A 60 -11.80 -2.58 6.48
CA VAL A 60 -12.70 -3.52 5.80
C VAL A 60 -13.92 -2.73 5.34
N VAL A 61 -14.32 -2.93 4.09
CA VAL A 61 -15.38 -2.14 3.45
C VAL A 61 -16.75 -2.75 3.76
N ASP A 62 -17.70 -1.90 4.16
CA ASP A 62 -19.13 -2.26 4.18
C ASP A 62 -19.66 -2.29 2.73
N LEU A 63 -20.13 -3.44 2.32
CA LEU A 63 -20.62 -3.67 0.96
C LEU A 63 -22.06 -3.19 0.70
N GLY A 64 -22.66 -2.51 1.66
CA GLY A 64 -24.05 -2.04 1.60
C GLY A 64 -24.99 -2.81 2.53
N GLY A 65 -24.46 -3.28 3.66
CA GLY A 65 -25.20 -3.94 4.71
C GLY A 65 -24.92 -5.44 4.85
N THR A 66 -25.46 -6.03 5.90
CA THR A 66 -25.21 -7.42 6.30
C THR A 66 -25.59 -8.43 5.21
N VAL A 67 -26.78 -8.26 4.62
CA VAL A 67 -27.30 -9.18 3.57
C VAL A 67 -26.40 -9.18 2.36
N GLU A 68 -25.93 -8.01 1.93
CA GLU A 68 -25.03 -7.90 0.78
C GLU A 68 -23.64 -8.47 1.11
N ALA A 69 -23.12 -8.25 2.30
CA ALA A 69 -21.88 -8.83 2.76
C ALA A 69 -21.93 -10.37 2.74
N GLU A 70 -22.98 -10.97 3.26
CA GLU A 70 -23.22 -12.41 3.21
C GLU A 70 -23.29 -12.90 1.75
N ARG A 71 -24.10 -12.25 0.91
CA ARG A 71 -24.25 -12.62 -0.51
C ARG A 71 -22.91 -12.62 -1.25
N VAL A 72 -22.10 -11.60 -1.04
CA VAL A 72 -20.79 -11.48 -1.68
C VAL A 72 -19.84 -12.55 -1.18
N VAL A 73 -19.72 -12.75 0.13
CA VAL A 73 -18.81 -13.75 0.71
C VAL A 73 -19.22 -15.18 0.31
N ASP A 74 -20.51 -15.51 0.34
CA ASP A 74 -21.03 -16.82 -0.10
C ASP A 74 -20.92 -17.00 -1.62
N GLY A 75 -20.83 -15.90 -2.36
CA GLY A 75 -20.59 -15.85 -3.80
C GLY A 75 -19.15 -16.11 -4.21
N LEU A 76 -18.16 -15.99 -3.31
CA LEU A 76 -16.76 -16.23 -3.63
C LEU A 76 -16.51 -17.64 -4.15
N ARG A 77 -15.58 -17.80 -5.08
CA ARG A 77 -15.27 -19.09 -5.72
C ARG A 77 -13.76 -19.31 -5.83
N GLY A 78 -13.38 -20.56 -6.02
CA GLY A 78 -12.03 -20.97 -6.36
C GLY A 78 -11.00 -20.56 -5.30
N ARG A 79 -9.85 -20.07 -5.78
CA ARG A 79 -8.71 -19.70 -4.93
C ARG A 79 -9.02 -18.53 -3.99
N VAL A 80 -9.78 -17.54 -4.46
CA VAL A 80 -10.15 -16.35 -3.67
C VAL A 80 -10.97 -16.74 -2.45
N ALA A 81 -11.97 -17.62 -2.61
CA ALA A 81 -12.78 -18.10 -1.49
C ALA A 81 -11.93 -18.79 -0.41
N VAL A 82 -11.00 -19.65 -0.82
CA VAL A 82 -10.10 -20.37 0.11
C VAL A 82 -9.15 -19.39 0.82
N MET A 83 -8.61 -18.44 0.10
CA MET A 83 -7.71 -17.41 0.61
C MET A 83 -8.39 -16.57 1.69
N HIS A 84 -9.54 -15.98 1.37
CA HIS A 84 -10.25 -15.10 2.29
C HIS A 84 -10.86 -15.82 3.49
N ALA A 85 -11.21 -17.10 3.33
CA ALA A 85 -11.62 -17.94 4.47
C ALA A 85 -10.44 -18.21 5.43
N ARG A 86 -9.26 -18.53 4.90
CA ARG A 86 -8.06 -18.82 5.70
C ARG A 86 -7.50 -17.58 6.41
N SER A 87 -7.50 -16.44 5.75
CA SER A 87 -7.04 -15.16 6.33
C SER A 87 -8.03 -14.55 7.32
N GLY A 88 -9.25 -15.10 7.42
CA GLY A 88 -10.33 -14.54 8.23
C GLY A 88 -11.00 -13.30 7.62
N LEU A 89 -10.63 -12.93 6.38
CA LEU A 89 -11.23 -11.76 5.72
C LEU A 89 -12.72 -11.95 5.47
N SER A 90 -13.15 -13.14 5.05
CA SER A 90 -14.57 -13.45 4.84
C SER A 90 -15.43 -13.13 6.07
N GLU A 91 -14.95 -13.49 7.26
CA GLU A 91 -15.63 -13.20 8.53
C GLU A 91 -15.57 -11.70 8.87
N SER A 92 -14.44 -11.04 8.56
CA SER A 92 -14.32 -9.58 8.76
C SER A 92 -15.28 -8.80 7.88
N VAL A 93 -15.48 -9.22 6.61
CA VAL A 93 -16.44 -8.61 5.67
C VAL A 93 -17.88 -8.78 6.17
N ARG A 94 -18.25 -9.97 6.66
CA ARG A 94 -19.59 -10.18 7.26
C ARG A 94 -19.84 -9.25 8.45
N ARG A 95 -18.84 -9.11 9.35
CA ARG A 95 -18.93 -8.21 10.51
C ARG A 95 -18.96 -6.73 10.15
N ALA A 96 -18.30 -6.34 9.06
CA ALA A 96 -18.33 -4.97 8.56
C ALA A 96 -19.69 -4.59 7.93
N GLY A 97 -20.49 -5.58 7.54
CA GLY A 97 -21.82 -5.34 6.97
C GLY A 97 -22.72 -4.59 7.95
N GLY A 98 -23.20 -3.40 7.50
CA GLY A 98 -24.02 -2.51 8.32
C GLY A 98 -23.25 -1.54 9.22
N SER A 99 -21.90 -1.51 9.14
CA SER A 99 -21.09 -0.52 9.86
C SER A 99 -21.22 0.88 9.29
N GLY A 100 -21.70 1.03 8.06
CA GLY A 100 -21.76 2.28 7.32
C GLY A 100 -20.42 2.69 6.67
N MET A 101 -19.33 1.95 6.89
CA MET A 101 -18.01 2.23 6.33
C MET A 101 -17.93 1.78 4.86
N VAL A 102 -18.76 2.38 4.02
CA VAL A 102 -18.77 2.12 2.57
C VAL A 102 -17.55 2.70 1.87
N ALA A 103 -17.23 2.21 0.67
CA ALA A 103 -16.01 2.60 -0.05
C ALA A 103 -15.80 4.12 -0.16
N GLY A 104 -16.86 4.90 -0.37
CA GLY A 104 -16.76 6.37 -0.42
C GLY A 104 -16.33 7.01 0.89
N LEU A 105 -16.75 6.47 2.04
CA LEU A 105 -16.27 6.97 3.35
C LEU A 105 -14.85 6.51 3.63
N VAL A 106 -14.49 5.28 3.24
CA VAL A 106 -13.11 4.77 3.31
C VAL A 106 -12.17 5.67 2.48
N ASP A 107 -12.60 6.08 1.28
CA ASP A 107 -11.85 6.99 0.41
C ASP A 107 -11.59 8.33 1.09
N MET A 108 -12.64 8.95 1.67
CA MET A 108 -12.51 10.23 2.38
C MET A 108 -11.58 10.12 3.60
N GLU A 109 -11.74 9.09 4.42
CA GLU A 109 -10.88 8.86 5.60
C GLU A 109 -9.42 8.64 5.18
N MET A 110 -9.20 7.80 4.16
CA MET A 110 -7.86 7.50 3.67
C MET A 110 -7.20 8.73 3.05
N CYS A 111 -7.96 9.55 2.35
CA CYS A 111 -7.47 10.80 1.75
C CYS A 111 -7.00 11.78 2.84
N ALA A 112 -7.81 12.02 3.86
CA ALA A 112 -7.46 12.89 4.98
C ALA A 112 -6.24 12.36 5.76
N TRP A 113 -6.18 11.05 6.02
CA TRP A 113 -5.03 10.41 6.65
C TRP A 113 -3.76 10.54 5.79
N LEU A 114 -3.87 10.41 4.46
CA LEU A 114 -2.74 10.56 3.54
C LEU A 114 -2.20 11.99 3.56
N GLU A 115 -3.06 13.00 3.54
CA GLU A 115 -2.70 14.42 3.64
C GLU A 115 -1.95 14.70 4.95
N GLU A 116 -2.47 14.23 6.09
CA GLU A 116 -1.82 14.38 7.40
C GLU A 116 -0.41 13.73 7.41
N CYS A 117 -0.29 12.52 6.86
CA CYS A 117 1.00 11.85 6.74
C CYS A 117 1.98 12.62 5.85
N ALA A 118 1.53 13.09 4.69
CA ALA A 118 2.38 13.79 3.73
C ALA A 118 2.85 15.15 4.29
N ASP A 119 1.98 15.89 4.95
CA ASP A 119 2.32 17.16 5.60
C ASP A 119 3.35 16.98 6.74
N ALA A 120 3.27 15.88 7.49
CA ALA A 120 4.28 15.54 8.49
C ALA A 120 5.67 15.33 7.88
N PHE A 121 5.75 14.70 6.68
CA PHE A 121 7.01 14.56 5.94
C PHE A 121 7.52 15.90 5.39
N VAL A 122 6.63 16.77 4.90
CA VAL A 122 6.99 18.13 4.49
C VAL A 122 7.61 18.90 5.64
N GLY A 123 6.97 18.87 6.82
CA GLY A 123 7.51 19.50 8.03
C GLY A 123 8.87 18.96 8.45
N LEU A 124 9.07 17.64 8.37
CA LEU A 124 10.34 17.00 8.73
C LEU A 124 11.49 17.38 7.78
N HIS A 125 11.21 17.44 6.47
CA HIS A 125 12.23 17.68 5.44
C HIS A 125 12.39 19.15 5.06
N GLY A 126 11.61 20.05 5.65
CA GLY A 126 11.67 21.49 5.35
C GLY A 126 11.22 21.83 3.94
N GLY A 127 10.30 21.03 3.38
CA GLY A 127 9.72 21.25 2.06
C GLY A 127 8.61 22.30 2.06
N GLU A 128 8.13 22.65 0.86
CA GLU A 128 7.00 23.57 0.65
C GLU A 128 5.73 22.83 0.22
N SER A 129 5.88 21.63 -0.32
CA SER A 129 4.81 20.77 -0.82
C SER A 129 5.28 19.32 -0.90
N TYR A 130 4.35 18.41 -1.26
CA TYR A 130 4.68 17.00 -1.43
C TYR A 130 4.20 16.45 -2.77
N ARG A 131 4.75 15.28 -3.12
CA ARG A 131 4.32 14.45 -4.24
C ARG A 131 4.16 13.02 -3.74
N VAL A 132 3.00 12.41 -4.01
CA VAL A 132 2.69 11.05 -3.55
C VAL A 132 2.88 10.05 -4.68
N TRP A 133 3.81 9.12 -4.51
CA TRP A 133 3.98 7.97 -5.40
C TRP A 133 3.15 6.81 -4.88
N LEU A 134 2.50 6.07 -5.79
CA LEU A 134 1.86 4.82 -5.40
C LEU A 134 2.90 3.70 -5.36
N GLY A 135 3.02 3.02 -4.20
CA GLY A 135 3.91 1.88 -3.99
C GLY A 135 3.14 0.59 -3.69
N GLY A 136 3.72 -0.55 -4.06
CA GLY A 136 3.15 -1.87 -3.77
C GLY A 136 3.87 -3.00 -4.47
N ASN A 137 3.40 -4.23 -4.26
CA ASN A 137 3.83 -5.41 -5.01
C ASN A 137 2.88 -5.64 -6.19
N SER A 138 3.40 -5.64 -7.43
CA SER A 138 2.55 -5.72 -8.64
C SER A 138 1.45 -4.65 -8.63
N VAL A 139 1.81 -3.46 -8.23
CA VAL A 139 0.96 -2.32 -7.84
C VAL A 139 -0.04 -1.88 -8.93
N HIS A 140 0.15 -2.34 -10.16
CA HIS A 140 -0.78 -2.06 -11.26
C HIS A 140 -2.19 -2.62 -11.01
N ALA A 141 -2.30 -3.75 -10.30
CA ALA A 141 -3.58 -4.35 -9.93
C ALA A 141 -4.28 -3.49 -8.86
N ASP A 142 -3.57 -3.16 -7.78
CA ASP A 142 -4.10 -2.32 -6.69
C ASP A 142 -4.52 -0.94 -7.21
N ARG A 143 -3.73 -0.36 -8.13
CA ARG A 143 -4.02 0.93 -8.75
C ARG A 143 -5.38 0.95 -9.45
N GLY A 144 -5.81 -0.16 -10.06
CA GLY A 144 -7.13 -0.30 -10.67
C GLY A 144 -8.24 -0.14 -9.63
N PHE A 145 -8.13 -0.81 -8.50
CA PHE A 145 -9.07 -0.70 -7.39
C PHE A 145 -9.06 0.67 -6.73
N VAL A 146 -7.87 1.23 -6.48
CA VAL A 146 -7.74 2.61 -5.96
C VAL A 146 -8.42 3.61 -6.89
N LYS A 147 -8.19 3.52 -8.20
CA LYS A 147 -8.83 4.40 -9.19
C LYS A 147 -10.35 4.31 -9.16
N ARG A 148 -10.91 3.11 -9.01
CA ARG A 148 -12.36 2.88 -9.06
C ARG A 148 -13.06 3.18 -7.75
N PHE A 149 -12.51 2.76 -6.63
CA PHE A 149 -13.19 2.77 -5.34
C PHE A 149 -12.71 3.87 -4.40
N LEU A 150 -11.53 4.45 -4.65
CA LEU A 150 -10.89 5.47 -3.83
C LEU A 150 -10.47 6.67 -4.71
N PRO A 151 -11.42 7.34 -5.39
CA PRO A 151 -11.11 8.38 -6.37
C PRO A 151 -10.44 9.63 -5.74
N CYS A 152 -10.71 9.97 -4.48
CA CYS A 152 -10.05 11.07 -3.78
C CYS A 152 -8.56 10.73 -3.57
N VAL A 153 -8.26 9.55 -3.04
CA VAL A 153 -6.88 9.06 -2.91
C VAL A 153 -6.20 9.02 -4.27
N TYR A 154 -6.88 8.49 -5.29
CA TYR A 154 -6.31 8.40 -6.65
C TYR A 154 -5.95 9.76 -7.24
N ALA A 155 -6.76 10.79 -6.98
CA ALA A 155 -6.52 12.15 -7.45
C ALA A 155 -5.29 12.81 -6.79
N SER A 156 -4.91 12.37 -5.59
CA SER A 156 -3.71 12.85 -4.87
C SER A 156 -2.41 12.21 -5.37
N LEU A 157 -2.50 11.13 -6.17
CA LEU A 157 -1.32 10.39 -6.63
C LEU A 157 -0.65 11.03 -7.84
N ASP A 158 0.68 11.00 -7.84
CA ASP A 158 1.47 11.23 -9.06
C ASP A 158 1.24 10.08 -10.06
N HIS A 159 1.55 10.34 -11.33
CA HIS A 159 1.43 9.31 -12.38
C HIS A 159 2.46 8.18 -12.23
N ARG A 160 3.54 8.40 -11.49
CA ARG A 160 4.62 7.44 -11.25
C ARG A 160 4.22 6.43 -10.19
N VAL A 161 4.78 5.23 -10.32
CA VAL A 161 4.58 4.14 -9.38
C VAL A 161 5.92 3.55 -8.94
N LEU A 162 5.95 3.01 -7.73
CA LEU A 162 7.08 2.26 -7.20
C LEU A 162 6.66 0.79 -7.00
N ASP A 163 6.91 -0.04 -8.02
CA ASP A 163 6.60 -1.48 -7.97
C ASP A 163 7.77 -2.25 -7.36
N ALA A 164 7.63 -2.65 -6.10
CA ALA A 164 8.65 -3.37 -5.37
C ALA A 164 8.97 -4.75 -5.98
N SER A 165 7.97 -5.42 -6.59
CA SER A 165 8.18 -6.70 -7.29
C SER A 165 9.11 -6.53 -8.49
N SER A 166 8.95 -5.46 -9.26
CA SER A 166 9.77 -5.14 -10.43
C SER A 166 11.20 -4.79 -10.02
N VAL A 167 11.36 -3.97 -8.97
CA VAL A 167 12.67 -3.63 -8.40
C VAL A 167 13.39 -4.89 -7.90
N ALA A 168 12.71 -5.76 -7.15
CA ALA A 168 13.29 -7.00 -6.65
C ALA A 168 13.78 -7.92 -7.80
N ARG A 169 13.00 -8.03 -8.89
CA ARG A 169 13.39 -8.81 -10.06
C ARG A 169 14.60 -8.22 -10.78
N PHE A 170 14.64 -6.90 -10.91
CA PHE A 170 15.78 -6.20 -11.52
C PHE A 170 17.07 -6.43 -10.72
N LEU A 171 17.02 -6.26 -9.39
CA LEU A 171 18.18 -6.48 -8.51
C LEU A 171 18.69 -7.92 -8.60
N ARG A 172 17.81 -8.91 -8.58
CA ARG A 172 18.19 -10.32 -8.74
C ARG A 172 18.82 -10.63 -10.09
N ALA A 173 18.29 -10.05 -11.18
CA ALA A 173 18.89 -10.20 -12.50
C ALA A 173 20.30 -9.61 -12.55
N GLY A 174 20.57 -8.56 -11.77
CA GLY A 174 21.91 -7.99 -11.56
C GLY A 174 22.79 -8.76 -10.57
N GLY A 175 22.35 -9.91 -10.06
CA GLY A 175 23.12 -10.73 -9.11
C GLY A 175 23.02 -10.29 -7.64
N VAL A 176 22.17 -9.31 -7.33
CA VAL A 176 21.95 -8.87 -5.94
C VAL A 176 21.00 -9.84 -5.24
N ASN A 177 21.46 -10.44 -4.16
CA ASN A 177 20.60 -11.33 -3.37
C ASN A 177 19.64 -10.53 -2.50
N VAL A 178 18.41 -10.40 -2.96
CA VAL A 178 17.32 -9.81 -2.19
C VAL A 178 16.47 -10.92 -1.61
N ALA A 179 16.44 -11.02 -0.28
CA ALA A 179 15.57 -11.96 0.39
C ALA A 179 14.10 -11.63 0.06
N TRP A 180 13.35 -12.63 -0.37
CA TRP A 180 11.90 -12.49 -0.47
C TRP A 180 11.35 -12.50 0.96
N VAL A 181 10.61 -11.47 1.34
CA VAL A 181 9.89 -11.52 2.62
C VAL A 181 8.83 -12.59 2.45
N ALA A 182 9.03 -13.71 3.15
CA ALA A 182 8.10 -14.84 3.10
C ALA A 182 6.71 -14.37 3.52
N ASP A 183 5.70 -14.98 2.91
CA ASP A 183 4.31 -14.76 3.28
C ASP A 183 4.13 -14.88 4.80
N SER A 184 3.57 -13.85 5.40
CA SER A 184 3.20 -13.88 6.82
C SER A 184 2.16 -14.98 7.05
N PRO A 185 2.07 -15.60 8.25
CA PRO A 185 0.92 -16.42 8.60
C PRO A 185 -0.43 -15.70 8.44
N ALA A 186 -0.41 -14.37 8.45
CA ALA A 186 -1.54 -13.50 8.16
C ALA A 186 -1.57 -13.03 6.69
N ALA A 187 -0.87 -13.72 5.76
CA ALA A 187 -0.91 -13.43 4.34
C ALA A 187 -2.35 -13.38 3.81
N HIS A 188 -2.57 -12.52 2.83
CA HIS A 188 -3.89 -12.24 2.27
C HIS A 188 -4.79 -11.45 3.23
N ARG A 189 -4.19 -10.51 3.95
CA ARG A 189 -4.82 -9.37 4.61
C ARG A 189 -4.04 -8.12 4.23
N ALA A 190 -4.74 -7.08 3.85
CA ALA A 190 -4.10 -5.89 3.28
C ALA A 190 -3.03 -5.26 4.19
N LEU A 191 -3.27 -5.13 5.49
CA LEU A 191 -2.29 -4.51 6.39
C LEU A 191 -1.00 -5.33 6.58
N PRO A 192 -1.02 -6.64 6.89
CA PRO A 192 0.19 -7.46 6.92
C PRO A 192 0.98 -7.44 5.60
N ASP A 193 0.28 -7.46 4.47
CA ASP A 193 0.89 -7.55 3.15
C ASP A 193 1.56 -6.23 2.74
N VAL A 194 0.93 -5.06 2.98
CA VAL A 194 1.58 -3.77 2.75
C VAL A 194 2.78 -3.54 3.67
N LEU A 195 2.70 -3.95 4.95
CA LEU A 195 3.85 -3.88 5.86
C LEU A 195 5.00 -4.80 5.41
N GLY A 196 4.66 -5.97 4.86
CA GLY A 196 5.61 -6.89 4.23
C GLY A 196 6.32 -6.24 3.03
N CYS A 197 5.56 -5.57 2.17
CA CYS A 197 6.08 -4.83 1.02
C CYS A 197 7.08 -3.74 1.44
N VAL A 198 6.75 -2.92 2.43
CA VAL A 198 7.65 -1.87 2.96
C VAL A 198 8.94 -2.48 3.55
N ARG A 199 8.84 -3.59 4.29
CA ARG A 199 10.03 -4.30 4.79
C ARG A 199 10.91 -4.79 3.64
N GLN A 200 10.31 -5.41 2.63
CA GLN A 200 11.04 -5.87 1.44
C GLN A 200 11.75 -4.71 0.72
N TYR A 201 11.09 -3.58 0.57
CA TYR A 201 11.69 -2.38 -0.03
C TYR A 201 12.91 -1.91 0.75
N ARG A 202 12.82 -1.84 2.08
CA ARG A 202 13.97 -1.48 2.94
C ARG A 202 15.14 -2.46 2.80
N GLU A 203 14.88 -3.77 2.71
CA GLU A 203 15.94 -4.77 2.47
C GLU A 203 16.59 -4.59 1.10
N MET A 204 15.82 -4.23 0.07
CA MET A 204 16.38 -3.90 -1.25
C MET A 204 17.31 -2.67 -1.19
N LEU A 205 16.90 -1.61 -0.50
CA LEU A 205 17.74 -0.43 -0.32
C LEU A 205 19.05 -0.75 0.43
N ARG A 206 18.98 -1.58 1.49
CA ARG A 206 20.17 -2.04 2.20
C ARG A 206 21.11 -2.82 1.27
N ALA A 207 20.57 -3.80 0.53
CA ALA A 207 21.36 -4.59 -0.40
C ALA A 207 22.06 -3.73 -1.45
N VAL A 208 21.42 -2.67 -1.94
CA VAL A 208 22.05 -1.71 -2.87
C VAL A 208 23.13 -0.90 -2.17
N SER A 209 22.91 -0.42 -0.94
CA SER A 209 23.93 0.36 -0.21
C SER A 209 25.19 -0.45 0.11
N GLU A 210 25.06 -1.77 0.32
CA GLU A 210 26.18 -2.69 0.55
C GLU A 210 27.05 -2.91 -0.71
N LEU A 211 26.54 -2.62 -1.90
CA LEU A 211 27.32 -2.68 -3.14
C LEU A 211 28.30 -1.51 -3.28
N GLY A 212 28.21 -0.47 -2.44
CA GLY A 212 29.08 0.69 -2.49
C GLY A 212 28.84 1.61 -3.70
N VAL A 213 27.63 1.59 -4.24
CA VAL A 213 27.21 2.40 -5.40
C VAL A 213 26.55 3.68 -4.89
#